data_6d61f0f479fdc721dcd2338de5f584d2
#
_entry.id   6d61f0f479fdc721dcd2338de5f584d2
#
_cell.length_a   1.000
_cell.length_b   1.000
_cell.length_c   1.000
_cell.angle_alpha   90.00
_cell.angle_beta   90.00
_cell.angle_gamma   90.00
#
_symmetry.space_group_name_H-M   'P 1'
#
loop_
_entity.id
_entity.type
_entity.pdbx_description
1 polymer ?
#
loop_
_entity_poly.entity_id
_entity_poly.type
_entity_poly.pdbx_seq_one_letter_code
_entity_poly.pdbx_strand_id
1 'polypeptide(L)'
;MIPALPRWRWALYLLPALLGVLPTLLSPGHIVGDGVDAYGTGWFFWWIKTCVTQFGDPSWTPLFFAPDGKNIFADTGNNFVDAVFSIPFQVLFGQSWSGPFTFFLLLGNTWSFERLAAELWSDVRDVIVATAAWMVNPYVVFELTAGRPTQAVMWWFPLAVLMLHRICRGDRTVRTAAALGAATALTAWTYWFAGYFLAFLLIPLGAWWSRPGERLGALRSITIGALVCFVLVAPMAVGMAIAWKHGLVPGVNGGGPEAANVDADLHGVWLMETRGAPLLIQPAWLVAALTGAVVGKREGRVWFGIALVLTAIGLGARLGGGRIMNPVWSVVGDLPFLARLWFPYRITMVVMLPWTMLAVLAWQRFGRRTFVAGLFLALSLTGEAFSGTFPFNHKDAACPPLVLNAAKEPGMFLVLPGGIQSDVLLWQTQFQRPMFAGMGESAPAFWPSGYANRRHNSWIKALQESSASPNRPHVAPTGDKSALTQLGIRWVLLRRDLIIGIWRNERSRGGKDVLKGRDAKAIAQLNVLLGEPAAADQRLILWDVLGKYTDPAFPVTGEKLATPPLDEEDRPGFERGMIRMHRMPE
;
A
#
# COMPACT_ATOMS: atom_id res chain seq x y z
N MET A 1 1.41 1.83 -38.63
CA MET A 1 0.06 2.43 -38.61
C MET A 1 -0.64 1.90 -37.38
N ILE A 2 -1.08 2.77 -36.47
CA ILE A 2 -1.80 2.35 -35.28
C ILE A 2 -3.17 1.84 -35.73
N PRO A 3 -3.63 0.64 -35.31
CA PRO A 3 -4.91 0.10 -35.72
C PRO A 3 -6.07 0.97 -35.22
N ALA A 4 -7.11 1.15 -36.02
CA ALA A 4 -8.33 1.82 -35.62
C ALA A 4 -9.12 0.91 -34.66
N LEU A 5 -9.10 1.24 -33.37
CA LEU A 5 -9.74 0.42 -32.34
C LEU A 5 -11.26 0.70 -32.27
N PRO A 6 -12.11 -0.34 -32.24
CA PRO A 6 -13.56 -0.17 -32.19
C PRO A 6 -14.01 0.45 -30.85
N ARG A 7 -15.01 1.31 -30.89
CA ARG A 7 -15.50 2.03 -29.68
C ARG A 7 -16.10 1.09 -28.63
N TRP A 8 -16.73 -0.01 -29.05
CA TRP A 8 -17.35 -0.98 -28.15
C TRP A 8 -16.36 -1.63 -27.16
N ARG A 9 -15.04 -1.61 -27.45
CA ARG A 9 -14.03 -2.16 -26.53
C ARG A 9 -14.07 -1.52 -25.15
N TRP A 10 -14.50 -0.26 -25.09
CA TRP A 10 -14.63 0.43 -23.81
C TRP A 10 -15.68 -0.23 -22.89
N ALA A 11 -16.71 -0.89 -23.46
CA ALA A 11 -17.65 -1.65 -22.62
C ALA A 11 -16.95 -2.83 -21.91
N LEU A 12 -15.97 -3.49 -22.58
CA LEU A 12 -15.18 -4.53 -21.96
C LEU A 12 -14.26 -4.03 -20.84
N TYR A 13 -13.85 -2.77 -20.90
CA TYR A 13 -12.97 -2.18 -19.89
C TYR A 13 -13.78 -1.54 -18.75
N LEU A 14 -14.83 -0.82 -19.08
CA LEU A 14 -15.66 -0.13 -18.10
C LEU A 14 -16.42 -1.09 -17.18
N LEU A 15 -16.92 -2.19 -17.73
CA LEU A 15 -17.76 -3.11 -16.94
C LEU A 15 -16.99 -3.79 -15.80
N PRO A 16 -15.83 -4.44 -16.00
CA PRO A 16 -15.09 -4.99 -14.89
C PRO A 16 -14.60 -3.94 -13.90
N ALA A 17 -14.16 -2.76 -14.39
CA ALA A 17 -13.72 -1.69 -13.51
C ALA A 17 -14.88 -1.20 -12.62
N LEU A 18 -16.07 -1.01 -13.18
CA LEU A 18 -17.26 -0.59 -12.44
C LEU A 18 -17.69 -1.66 -11.43
N LEU A 19 -17.79 -2.92 -11.87
CA LEU A 19 -18.18 -4.02 -10.99
C LEU A 19 -17.20 -4.18 -9.82
N GLY A 20 -15.89 -3.98 -10.06
CA GLY A 20 -14.86 -4.07 -9.03
C GLY A 20 -15.04 -3.05 -7.91
N VAL A 21 -15.42 -1.83 -8.23
CA VAL A 21 -15.59 -0.73 -7.25
C VAL A 21 -17.03 -0.52 -6.79
N LEU A 22 -17.99 -1.24 -7.36
CA LEU A 22 -19.42 -1.03 -7.12
C LEU A 22 -19.81 -1.04 -5.64
N PRO A 23 -19.32 -1.98 -4.78
CA PRO A 23 -19.65 -1.96 -3.36
C PRO A 23 -19.22 -0.66 -2.67
N THR A 24 -18.03 -0.15 -3.00
CA THR A 24 -17.51 1.10 -2.42
C THR A 24 -18.32 2.32 -2.92
N LEU A 25 -18.77 2.29 -4.19
CA LEU A 25 -19.63 3.36 -4.73
C LEU A 25 -21.02 3.38 -4.08
N LEU A 26 -21.52 2.21 -3.67
CA LEU A 26 -22.82 2.07 -3.00
C LEU A 26 -22.73 2.29 -1.48
N SER A 27 -21.53 2.38 -0.91
CA SER A 27 -21.28 2.54 0.52
C SER A 27 -20.59 3.89 0.80
N PRO A 28 -21.36 4.98 1.00
CA PRO A 28 -20.79 6.30 1.26
C PRO A 28 -19.85 6.28 2.47
N GLY A 29 -18.72 6.99 2.37
CA GLY A 29 -17.71 7.04 3.43
C GLY A 29 -16.78 5.84 3.51
N HIS A 30 -16.92 4.85 2.62
CA HIS A 30 -16.01 3.71 2.58
C HIS A 30 -14.82 3.96 1.64
N ILE A 31 -13.70 3.29 1.93
CA ILE A 31 -12.51 3.25 1.08
C ILE A 31 -12.30 1.83 0.52
N VAL A 32 -11.72 1.75 -0.68
CA VAL A 32 -11.38 0.48 -1.34
C VAL A 32 -10.25 -0.21 -0.58
N GLY A 33 -10.40 -1.53 -0.40
CA GLY A 33 -9.44 -2.40 0.27
C GLY A 33 -9.72 -2.57 1.76
N ASP A 34 -9.33 -3.71 2.29
CA ASP A 34 -9.52 -4.09 3.70
C ASP A 34 -8.21 -4.29 4.47
N GLY A 35 -7.07 -4.16 3.78
CA GLY A 35 -5.74 -4.23 4.38
C GLY A 35 -5.43 -3.04 5.30
N VAL A 36 -4.50 -3.25 6.22
CA VAL A 36 -4.05 -2.24 7.18
C VAL A 36 -3.45 -0.99 6.51
N ASP A 37 -2.84 -1.16 5.34
CA ASP A 37 -2.21 -0.07 4.61
C ASP A 37 -3.23 0.94 4.05
N ALA A 38 -4.51 0.53 3.89
CA ALA A 38 -5.58 1.42 3.46
C ALA A 38 -5.73 2.67 4.34
N TYR A 39 -5.51 2.52 5.64
CA TYR A 39 -5.61 3.62 6.60
C TYR A 39 -4.52 4.67 6.38
N GLY A 40 -3.28 4.22 6.29
CA GLY A 40 -2.13 5.10 6.05
C GLY A 40 -2.17 5.75 4.68
N THR A 41 -2.52 4.99 3.64
CA THR A 41 -2.64 5.50 2.26
C THR A 41 -3.76 6.55 2.16
N GLY A 42 -4.94 6.27 2.73
CA GLY A 42 -6.05 7.22 2.74
C GLY A 42 -5.71 8.52 3.48
N TRP A 43 -5.03 8.41 4.64
CA TRP A 43 -4.53 9.57 5.38
C TRP A 43 -3.54 10.39 4.53
N PHE A 44 -2.58 9.73 3.88
CA PHE A 44 -1.56 10.41 3.08
C PHE A 44 -2.17 11.16 1.88
N PHE A 45 -3.14 10.56 1.22
CA PHE A 45 -3.86 11.22 0.12
C PHE A 45 -4.59 12.47 0.59
N TRP A 46 -5.23 12.39 1.76
CA TRP A 46 -5.84 13.56 2.39
C TRP A 46 -4.80 14.62 2.76
N TRP A 47 -3.65 14.20 3.31
CA TRP A 47 -2.55 15.12 3.68
C TRP A 47 -2.02 15.88 2.48
N ILE A 48 -1.74 15.20 1.37
CA ILE A 48 -1.30 15.84 0.13
C ILE A 48 -2.34 16.84 -0.39
N LYS A 49 -3.63 16.47 -0.40
CA LYS A 49 -4.70 17.42 -0.74
C LYS A 49 -4.63 18.66 0.15
N THR A 50 -4.52 18.47 1.47
CA THR A 50 -4.47 19.57 2.43
C THR A 50 -3.28 20.48 2.18
N CYS A 51 -2.09 19.91 1.98
CA CYS A 51 -0.89 20.70 1.69
C CYS A 51 -1.00 21.44 0.35
N VAL A 52 -1.48 20.78 -0.70
CA VAL A 52 -1.66 21.42 -2.02
C VAL A 52 -2.67 22.57 -1.96
N THR A 53 -3.78 22.38 -1.26
CA THR A 53 -4.84 23.41 -1.17
C THR A 53 -4.50 24.56 -0.21
N GLN A 54 -3.62 24.32 0.76
CA GLN A 54 -3.21 25.31 1.77
C GLN A 54 -1.77 25.80 1.60
N PHE A 55 -1.07 25.40 0.53
CA PHE A 55 0.34 25.71 0.27
C PHE A 55 1.27 25.30 1.42
N GLY A 56 0.96 24.15 2.06
CA GLY A 56 1.75 23.59 3.15
C GLY A 56 2.89 22.70 2.66
N ASP A 57 3.80 22.36 3.58
CA ASP A 57 4.88 21.39 3.33
C ASP A 57 4.36 19.95 3.39
N PRO A 58 4.35 19.19 2.28
CA PRO A 58 3.88 17.81 2.28
C PRO A 58 4.88 16.82 2.91
N SER A 59 6.11 17.23 3.13
CA SER A 59 7.17 16.36 3.64
C SER A 59 7.15 16.20 5.17
N TRP A 60 6.49 17.08 5.88
CA TRP A 60 6.45 17.09 7.34
C TRP A 60 5.04 17.31 7.87
N THR A 61 4.67 16.59 8.93
CA THR A 61 3.38 16.74 9.59
C THR A 61 3.51 16.90 11.10
N PRO A 62 2.80 17.86 11.72
CA PRO A 62 2.67 17.96 13.18
C PRO A 62 1.61 17.03 13.74
N LEU A 63 0.84 16.34 12.90
CA LEU A 63 -0.31 15.55 13.30
C LEU A 63 0.07 14.17 13.84
N PHE A 64 1.26 13.67 13.50
CA PHE A 64 1.82 12.43 14.00
C PHE A 64 2.99 12.67 14.94
N PHE A 65 3.14 11.76 15.92
CA PHE A 65 4.22 11.79 16.89
C PHE A 65 4.37 13.17 17.57
N ALA A 66 3.25 13.82 17.79
CA ALA A 66 3.26 15.12 18.44
C ALA A 66 3.80 15.02 19.88
N PRO A 67 4.50 16.07 20.38
CA PRO A 67 4.72 17.37 19.74
C PRO A 67 5.88 17.43 18.73
N ASP A 68 6.66 16.34 18.51
CA ASP A 68 7.83 16.37 17.62
C ASP A 68 7.46 16.52 16.15
N GLY A 69 6.30 16.00 15.76
CA GLY A 69 5.97 15.84 14.35
C GLY A 69 6.76 14.74 13.66
N LYS A 70 6.49 14.51 12.39
CA LYS A 70 7.15 13.48 11.60
C LYS A 70 7.45 13.95 10.19
N ASN A 71 8.67 13.64 9.72
CA ASN A 71 8.96 13.67 8.29
C ASN A 71 8.38 12.41 7.66
N ILE A 72 7.40 12.59 6.77
CA ILE A 72 6.70 11.48 6.11
C ILE A 72 7.18 11.25 4.69
N PHE A 73 7.91 12.19 4.11
CA PHE A 73 8.34 12.15 2.72
C PHE A 73 9.23 10.94 2.43
N ALA A 74 10.13 10.63 3.34
CA ALA A 74 11.06 9.53 3.17
C ALA A 74 10.51 8.16 3.64
N ASP A 75 9.39 8.13 4.36
CA ASP A 75 8.80 6.90 4.89
C ASP A 75 7.82 6.25 3.92
N THR A 76 7.06 7.05 3.17
CA THR A 76 5.86 6.59 2.46
C THR A 76 6.13 6.00 1.08
N GLY A 77 7.38 5.94 0.62
CA GLY A 77 7.68 5.48 -0.74
C GLY A 77 7.22 6.45 -1.83
N ASN A 78 6.84 7.67 -1.45
CA ASN A 78 6.44 8.80 -2.30
C ASN A 78 5.18 8.59 -3.16
N ASN A 79 4.06 8.42 -2.54
CA ASN A 79 2.72 8.35 -3.12
C ASN A 79 2.24 9.73 -3.63
N PHE A 80 3.11 10.52 -4.27
CA PHE A 80 2.83 11.93 -4.46
C PHE A 80 1.93 12.20 -5.67
N VAL A 81 2.26 11.58 -6.80
CA VAL A 81 1.57 11.86 -8.07
C VAL A 81 0.15 11.35 -8.05
N ASP A 82 -0.07 10.15 -7.59
CA ASP A 82 -1.39 9.54 -7.47
C ASP A 82 -2.26 10.26 -6.42
N ALA A 83 -1.66 10.70 -5.31
CA ALA A 83 -2.35 11.54 -4.32
C ALA A 83 -2.83 12.86 -4.94
N VAL A 84 -1.99 13.53 -5.76
CA VAL A 84 -2.40 14.74 -6.50
C VAL A 84 -3.54 14.43 -7.47
N PHE A 85 -3.46 13.34 -8.23
CA PHE A 85 -4.54 12.91 -9.13
C PHE A 85 -5.83 12.55 -8.39
N SER A 86 -5.76 12.18 -7.11
CA SER A 86 -6.95 11.91 -6.29
C SER A 86 -7.68 13.19 -5.83
N ILE A 87 -7.03 14.36 -5.84
CA ILE A 87 -7.59 15.62 -5.32
C ILE A 87 -8.97 15.95 -5.92
N PRO A 88 -9.20 15.91 -7.24
CA PRO A 88 -10.51 16.18 -7.80
C PRO A 88 -11.61 15.27 -7.22
N PHE A 89 -11.29 14.00 -7.01
CA PHE A 89 -12.22 13.02 -6.43
C PHE A 89 -12.48 13.32 -4.95
N GLN A 90 -11.47 13.68 -4.19
CA GLN A 90 -11.62 14.08 -2.79
C GLN A 90 -12.43 15.37 -2.63
N VAL A 91 -12.35 16.30 -3.58
CA VAL A 91 -13.14 17.54 -3.58
C VAL A 91 -14.59 17.25 -3.97
N LEU A 92 -14.82 16.45 -5.01
CA LEU A 92 -16.15 16.20 -5.56
C LEU A 92 -16.97 15.21 -4.73
N PHE A 93 -16.32 14.18 -4.16
CA PHE A 93 -17.00 13.06 -3.49
C PHE A 93 -16.75 13.02 -1.96
N GLY A 94 -15.96 13.96 -1.42
CA GLY A 94 -15.67 14.02 0.02
C GLY A 94 -15.10 12.70 0.54
N GLN A 95 -15.72 12.13 1.56
CA GLN A 95 -15.29 10.87 2.17
C GLN A 95 -15.44 9.64 1.24
N SER A 96 -16.30 9.73 0.23
CA SER A 96 -16.57 8.64 -0.73
C SER A 96 -15.64 8.66 -1.96
N TRP A 97 -14.53 9.38 -1.92
CA TRP A 97 -13.62 9.60 -3.05
C TRP A 97 -12.94 8.33 -3.59
N SER A 98 -12.74 7.33 -2.73
CA SER A 98 -11.86 6.19 -3.03
C SER A 98 -12.40 5.30 -4.15
N GLY A 99 -13.70 5.02 -4.18
CA GLY A 99 -14.33 4.24 -5.27
C GLY A 99 -14.18 4.91 -6.64
N PRO A 100 -14.62 6.18 -6.81
CA PRO A 100 -14.45 6.92 -8.06
C PRO A 100 -12.97 7.04 -8.48
N PHE A 101 -12.05 7.29 -7.56
CA PHE A 101 -10.62 7.34 -7.88
C PHE A 101 -10.10 5.98 -8.35
N THR A 102 -10.46 4.88 -7.67
CA THR A 102 -10.03 3.53 -8.06
C THR A 102 -10.59 3.13 -9.44
N PHE A 103 -11.83 3.51 -9.74
CA PHE A 103 -12.38 3.35 -11.09
C PHE A 103 -11.52 4.07 -12.14
N PHE A 104 -11.19 5.33 -11.88
CA PHE A 104 -10.31 6.12 -12.75
C PHE A 104 -8.90 5.51 -12.86
N LEU A 105 -8.35 4.99 -11.75
CA LEU A 105 -7.08 4.30 -11.72
C LEU A 105 -7.04 3.11 -12.70
N LEU A 106 -8.06 2.26 -12.65
CA LEU A 106 -8.16 1.09 -13.54
C LEU A 106 -8.27 1.51 -15.01
N LEU A 107 -9.04 2.54 -15.32
CA LEU A 107 -9.13 3.07 -16.67
C LEU A 107 -7.81 3.69 -17.17
N GLY A 108 -7.08 4.36 -16.29
CA GLY A 108 -5.74 4.89 -16.59
C GLY A 108 -4.73 3.78 -16.91
N ASN A 109 -4.73 2.70 -16.12
CA ASN A 109 -3.92 1.52 -16.39
C ASN A 109 -4.25 0.90 -17.76
N THR A 110 -5.54 0.81 -18.05
CA THR A 110 -6.05 0.27 -19.33
C THR A 110 -5.63 1.14 -20.50
N TRP A 111 -5.87 2.45 -20.40
CA TRP A 111 -5.55 3.40 -21.45
C TRP A 111 -4.04 3.42 -21.78
N SER A 112 -3.20 3.46 -20.77
CA SER A 112 -1.75 3.53 -20.95
C SER A 112 -1.20 2.26 -21.60
N PHE A 113 -1.69 1.09 -21.19
CA PHE A 113 -1.28 -0.17 -21.78
C PHE A 113 -1.84 -0.36 -23.19
N GLU A 114 -3.08 0.04 -23.46
CA GLU A 114 -3.65 0.00 -24.83
C GLU A 114 -2.77 0.78 -25.82
N ARG A 115 -2.20 1.92 -25.40
CA ARG A 115 -1.26 2.70 -26.24
C ARG A 115 0.01 1.91 -26.58
N LEU A 116 0.57 1.22 -25.60
CA LEU A 116 1.72 0.34 -25.84
C LEU A 116 1.33 -0.85 -26.72
N ALA A 117 0.23 -1.51 -26.42
CA ALA A 117 -0.27 -2.66 -27.15
C ALA A 117 -0.54 -2.34 -28.62
N ALA A 118 -1.16 -1.20 -28.92
CA ALA A 118 -1.44 -0.74 -30.28
C ALA A 118 -0.17 -0.38 -31.09
N GLU A 119 0.93 -0.08 -30.41
CA GLU A 119 2.23 0.11 -31.07
C GLU A 119 2.94 -1.22 -31.36
N LEU A 120 2.74 -2.22 -30.48
CA LEU A 120 3.41 -3.52 -30.59
C LEU A 120 2.68 -4.47 -31.56
N TRP A 121 1.36 -4.37 -31.66
CA TRP A 121 0.55 -5.28 -32.47
C TRP A 121 -0.34 -4.54 -33.47
N SER A 122 -0.35 -5.05 -34.70
CA SER A 122 -1.21 -4.53 -35.76
C SER A 122 -2.63 -5.13 -35.76
N ASP A 123 -2.83 -6.30 -35.14
CA ASP A 123 -4.14 -6.94 -35.03
C ASP A 123 -4.91 -6.36 -33.83
N VAL A 124 -6.05 -5.75 -34.12
CA VAL A 124 -6.95 -5.16 -33.11
C VAL A 124 -7.34 -6.16 -32.02
N ARG A 125 -7.48 -7.43 -32.36
CA ARG A 125 -7.84 -8.49 -31.40
C ARG A 125 -6.75 -8.72 -30.37
N ASP A 126 -5.49 -8.71 -30.81
CA ASP A 126 -4.34 -8.87 -29.92
C ASP A 126 -4.27 -7.69 -28.94
N VAL A 127 -4.50 -6.47 -29.41
CA VAL A 127 -4.54 -5.28 -28.56
C VAL A 127 -5.63 -5.37 -27.50
N ILE A 128 -6.86 -5.75 -27.91
CA ILE A 128 -7.99 -5.82 -26.96
C ILE A 128 -7.78 -6.91 -25.92
N VAL A 129 -7.36 -8.12 -26.34
CA VAL A 129 -7.12 -9.25 -25.42
C VAL A 129 -6.02 -8.93 -24.42
N ALA A 130 -4.89 -8.38 -24.92
CA ALA A 130 -3.78 -8.00 -24.06
C ALA A 130 -4.18 -6.91 -23.04
N THR A 131 -4.93 -5.91 -23.50
CA THR A 131 -5.38 -4.80 -22.65
C THR A 131 -6.39 -5.28 -21.61
N ALA A 132 -7.31 -6.16 -21.95
CA ALA A 132 -8.25 -6.75 -21.00
C ALA A 132 -7.53 -7.58 -19.93
N ALA A 133 -6.53 -8.36 -20.30
CA ALA A 133 -5.71 -9.12 -19.36
C ALA A 133 -4.86 -8.21 -18.45
N TRP A 134 -4.37 -7.09 -18.97
CA TRP A 134 -3.57 -6.12 -18.21
C TRP A 134 -4.37 -5.34 -17.17
N MET A 135 -5.59 -4.94 -17.49
CA MET A 135 -6.39 -4.02 -16.67
C MET A 135 -6.57 -4.50 -15.23
N VAL A 136 -6.85 -5.78 -15.08
CA VAL A 136 -7.13 -6.44 -13.79
C VAL A 136 -6.17 -7.61 -13.57
N ASN A 137 -4.90 -7.36 -13.80
CA ASN A 137 -3.88 -8.37 -13.53
C ASN A 137 -3.77 -8.66 -12.02
N PRO A 138 -3.25 -9.84 -11.63
CA PRO A 138 -3.21 -10.27 -10.22
C PRO A 138 -2.53 -9.28 -9.29
N TYR A 139 -1.51 -8.58 -9.76
CA TYR A 139 -0.81 -7.58 -8.95
C TYR A 139 -1.71 -6.39 -8.59
N VAL A 140 -2.41 -5.83 -9.58
CA VAL A 140 -3.35 -4.71 -9.37
C VAL A 140 -4.47 -5.10 -8.42
N VAL A 141 -5.06 -6.29 -8.61
CA VAL A 141 -6.12 -6.81 -7.74
C VAL A 141 -5.63 -6.97 -6.31
N PHE A 142 -4.46 -7.57 -6.13
CA PHE A 142 -3.87 -7.77 -4.81
C PHE A 142 -3.61 -6.43 -4.09
N GLU A 143 -2.99 -5.47 -4.77
CA GLU A 143 -2.67 -4.18 -4.14
C GLU A 143 -3.94 -3.37 -3.80
N LEU A 144 -4.97 -3.41 -4.65
CA LEU A 144 -6.25 -2.76 -4.36
C LEU A 144 -6.98 -3.44 -3.20
N THR A 145 -7.00 -4.76 -3.14
CA THR A 145 -7.59 -5.51 -2.02
C THR A 145 -6.87 -5.20 -0.71
N ALA A 146 -5.54 -5.06 -0.75
CA ALA A 146 -4.74 -4.68 0.41
C ALA A 146 -4.86 -3.18 0.78
N GLY A 147 -5.65 -2.39 0.04
CA GLY A 147 -5.83 -0.96 0.29
C GLY A 147 -4.63 -0.10 -0.09
N ARG A 148 -3.86 -0.52 -1.09
CA ARG A 148 -2.66 0.16 -1.56
C ARG A 148 -2.81 0.65 -3.02
N PRO A 149 -3.70 1.61 -3.30
CA PRO A 149 -3.92 2.12 -4.64
C PRO A 149 -2.65 2.66 -5.30
N THR A 150 -1.74 3.25 -4.54
CA THR A 150 -0.46 3.75 -5.06
C THR A 150 0.35 2.69 -5.80
N GLN A 151 0.45 1.49 -5.24
CA GLN A 151 1.15 0.38 -5.88
C GLN A 151 0.38 -0.16 -7.09
N ALA A 152 -0.94 0.01 -7.12
CA ALA A 152 -1.78 -0.39 -8.23
C ALA A 152 -1.78 0.60 -9.41
N VAL A 153 -1.26 1.83 -9.24
CA VAL A 153 -1.14 2.83 -10.33
C VAL A 153 0.00 2.44 -11.25
N MET A 154 -0.36 1.98 -12.45
CA MET A 154 0.58 1.56 -13.49
C MET A 154 0.53 2.44 -14.75
N TRP A 155 0.04 3.68 -14.65
CA TRP A 155 -0.21 4.56 -15.80
C TRP A 155 1.04 4.89 -16.60
N TRP A 156 2.11 5.24 -15.90
CA TRP A 156 3.32 5.78 -16.50
C TRP A 156 4.25 4.71 -17.02
N PHE A 157 4.19 3.53 -16.43
CA PHE A 157 5.05 2.41 -16.76
C PHE A 157 4.90 1.95 -18.22
N PRO A 158 3.70 1.60 -18.76
CA PRO A 158 3.55 1.24 -20.16
C PRO A 158 3.94 2.38 -21.12
N LEU A 159 3.74 3.63 -20.72
CA LEU A 159 4.13 4.80 -21.51
C LEU A 159 5.65 4.93 -21.60
N ALA A 160 6.40 4.67 -20.51
CA ALA A 160 7.86 4.65 -20.55
C ALA A 160 8.36 3.55 -21.51
N VAL A 161 7.78 2.35 -21.44
CA VAL A 161 8.12 1.24 -22.34
C VAL A 161 7.78 1.59 -23.80
N LEU A 162 6.65 2.26 -24.05
CA LEU A 162 6.26 2.75 -25.37
C LEU A 162 7.30 3.74 -25.94
N MET A 163 7.73 4.71 -25.14
CA MET A 163 8.73 5.68 -25.58
C MET A 163 10.07 5.01 -25.88
N LEU A 164 10.50 4.07 -25.02
CA LEU A 164 11.69 3.27 -25.29
C LEU A 164 11.58 2.49 -26.60
N HIS A 165 10.44 1.82 -26.83
CA HIS A 165 10.20 1.10 -28.07
C HIS A 165 10.34 2.01 -29.30
N ARG A 166 9.73 3.21 -29.29
CA ARG A 166 9.82 4.20 -30.36
C ARG A 166 11.25 4.65 -30.62
N ILE A 167 12.02 4.95 -29.57
CA ILE A 167 13.44 5.31 -29.68
C ILE A 167 14.22 4.18 -30.37
N CYS A 168 14.02 2.94 -29.96
CA CYS A 168 14.69 1.80 -30.52
C CYS A 168 14.27 1.51 -31.97
N ARG A 169 13.07 1.98 -32.41
CA ARG A 169 12.55 1.89 -33.78
C ARG A 169 12.92 3.09 -34.65
N GLY A 170 13.64 4.08 -34.12
CA GLY A 170 14.18 5.21 -34.89
C GLY A 170 13.58 6.57 -34.60
N ASP A 171 12.56 6.69 -33.78
CA ASP A 171 12.05 8.00 -33.28
C ASP A 171 12.96 8.54 -32.16
N ARG A 172 14.04 9.20 -32.58
CA ARG A 172 15.09 9.71 -31.69
C ARG A 172 14.94 11.21 -31.42
N THR A 173 13.72 11.71 -31.52
CA THR A 173 13.44 13.11 -31.22
C THR A 173 13.68 13.39 -29.73
N VAL A 174 14.12 14.63 -29.42
CA VAL A 174 14.28 15.09 -28.04
C VAL A 174 12.95 14.98 -27.27
N ARG A 175 11.83 15.19 -27.95
CA ARG A 175 10.49 15.06 -27.36
C ARG A 175 10.23 13.61 -26.88
N THR A 176 10.52 12.60 -27.71
CA THR A 176 10.33 11.19 -27.33
C THR A 176 11.29 10.78 -26.22
N ALA A 177 12.55 11.26 -26.27
CA ALA A 177 13.51 11.03 -25.20
C ALA A 177 13.07 11.68 -23.87
N ALA A 178 12.62 12.93 -23.91
CA ALA A 178 12.11 13.63 -22.74
C ALA A 178 10.84 12.95 -22.19
N ALA A 179 9.94 12.48 -23.04
CA ALA A 179 8.75 11.73 -22.62
C ALA A 179 9.10 10.39 -21.95
N LEU A 180 10.15 9.67 -22.39
CA LEU A 180 10.67 8.51 -21.68
C LEU A 180 11.11 8.88 -20.27
N GLY A 181 11.92 9.94 -20.14
CA GLY A 181 12.41 10.42 -18.85
C GLY A 181 11.28 10.85 -17.92
N ALA A 182 10.32 11.62 -18.44
CA ALA A 182 9.17 12.08 -17.68
C ALA A 182 8.29 10.93 -17.20
N ALA A 183 7.97 9.95 -18.06
CA ALA A 183 7.16 8.79 -17.67
C ALA A 183 7.87 7.93 -16.61
N THR A 184 9.20 7.77 -16.71
CA THR A 184 10.00 7.06 -15.70
C THR A 184 10.01 7.84 -14.37
N ALA A 185 10.19 9.16 -14.41
CA ALA A 185 10.15 10.00 -13.22
C ALA A 185 8.77 9.98 -12.55
N LEU A 186 7.68 10.08 -13.31
CA LEU A 186 6.32 10.01 -12.79
C LEU A 186 6.02 8.63 -12.18
N THR A 187 6.58 7.55 -12.73
CA THR A 187 6.52 6.22 -12.09
C THR A 187 7.20 6.24 -10.72
N ALA A 188 8.38 6.86 -10.60
CA ALA A 188 9.10 6.97 -9.35
C ALA A 188 8.39 7.90 -8.33
N TRP A 189 7.78 8.98 -8.78
CA TRP A 189 6.99 9.89 -7.94
C TRP A 189 5.65 9.32 -7.51
N THR A 190 5.10 8.35 -8.25
CA THR A 190 3.94 7.57 -7.82
C THR A 190 4.35 6.56 -6.76
N TYR A 191 5.36 5.75 -7.06
CA TYR A 191 5.92 4.78 -6.13
C TYR A 191 7.42 4.62 -6.39
N TRP A 192 8.23 5.01 -5.43
CA TRP A 192 9.69 5.07 -5.55
C TRP A 192 10.31 3.79 -6.11
N PHE A 193 9.93 2.64 -5.53
CA PHE A 193 10.45 1.36 -5.97
C PHE A 193 10.00 0.97 -7.38
N ALA A 194 8.82 1.42 -7.82
CA ALA A 194 8.35 1.16 -9.17
C ALA A 194 9.26 1.80 -10.23
N GLY A 195 9.69 3.04 -9.99
CA GLY A 195 10.67 3.71 -10.85
C GLY A 195 11.99 2.97 -10.91
N TYR A 196 12.43 2.43 -9.77
CA TYR A 196 13.64 1.64 -9.68
C TYR A 196 13.50 0.28 -10.40
N PHE A 197 12.40 -0.43 -10.19
CA PHE A 197 12.11 -1.70 -10.87
C PHE A 197 11.97 -1.52 -12.38
N LEU A 198 11.43 -0.38 -12.81
CA LEU A 198 11.29 -0.07 -14.22
C LEU A 198 12.64 -0.03 -14.93
N ALA A 199 13.71 0.43 -14.27
CA ALA A 199 15.06 0.42 -14.85
C ALA A 199 15.53 -1.01 -15.18
N PHE A 200 15.25 -2.01 -14.32
CA PHE A 200 15.57 -3.42 -14.58
C PHE A 200 14.84 -3.99 -15.79
N LEU A 201 13.69 -3.43 -16.15
CA LEU A 201 12.95 -3.81 -17.34
C LEU A 201 13.42 -3.03 -18.58
N LEU A 202 13.63 -1.72 -18.47
CA LEU A 202 13.99 -0.86 -19.61
C LEU A 202 15.37 -1.19 -20.17
N ILE A 203 16.34 -1.58 -19.32
CA ILE A 203 17.71 -1.93 -19.75
C ILE A 203 17.70 -3.13 -20.73
N PRO A 204 17.18 -4.32 -20.37
CA PRO A 204 17.17 -5.46 -21.28
C PRO A 204 16.29 -5.22 -22.50
N LEU A 205 15.17 -4.50 -22.38
CA LEU A 205 14.33 -4.15 -23.52
C LEU A 205 15.06 -3.22 -24.50
N GLY A 206 15.76 -2.20 -24.00
CA GLY A 206 16.56 -1.29 -24.83
C GLY A 206 17.67 -2.02 -25.57
N ALA A 207 18.37 -2.93 -24.90
CA ALA A 207 19.40 -3.75 -25.50
C ALA A 207 18.85 -4.69 -26.60
N TRP A 208 17.67 -5.27 -26.36
CA TRP A 208 17.04 -6.20 -27.31
C TRP A 208 16.43 -5.50 -28.52
N TRP A 209 15.69 -4.40 -28.29
CA TRP A 209 14.98 -3.70 -29.37
C TRP A 209 15.88 -2.84 -30.26
N SER A 210 17.07 -2.45 -29.77
CA SER A 210 18.02 -1.64 -30.54
C SER A 210 18.70 -2.46 -31.63
N ARG A 211 18.55 -2.03 -32.87
CA ARG A 211 19.26 -2.64 -34.01
C ARG A 211 20.77 -2.43 -33.88
N PRO A 212 21.60 -3.42 -34.24
CA PRO A 212 23.06 -3.32 -34.06
C PRO A 212 23.70 -2.03 -34.62
N GLY A 213 23.32 -1.61 -35.82
CA GLY A 213 23.84 -0.38 -36.45
C GLY A 213 23.30 0.93 -35.90
N GLU A 214 22.26 0.86 -35.07
CA GLU A 214 21.54 2.03 -34.55
C GLU A 214 21.67 2.23 -33.02
N ARG A 215 22.41 1.36 -32.37
CA ARG A 215 22.55 1.32 -30.91
C ARG A 215 23.06 2.64 -30.33
N LEU A 216 24.05 3.26 -30.96
CA LEU A 216 24.63 4.52 -30.45
C LEU A 216 23.60 5.66 -30.49
N GLY A 217 22.81 5.76 -31.54
CA GLY A 217 21.74 6.76 -31.62
C GLY A 217 20.62 6.51 -30.61
N ALA A 218 20.22 5.25 -30.42
CA ALA A 218 19.26 4.90 -29.37
C ALA A 218 19.81 5.21 -27.98
N LEU A 219 21.06 4.86 -27.69
CA LEU A 219 21.73 5.14 -26.43
C LEU A 219 21.75 6.63 -26.11
N ARG A 220 22.11 7.47 -27.11
CA ARG A 220 22.09 8.94 -26.94
C ARG A 220 20.69 9.44 -26.51
N SER A 221 19.63 8.98 -27.17
CA SER A 221 18.26 9.38 -26.81
C SER A 221 17.85 8.84 -25.44
N ILE A 222 18.22 7.62 -25.10
CA ILE A 222 17.97 7.03 -23.78
C ILE A 222 18.72 7.84 -22.70
N THR A 223 19.96 8.26 -22.96
CA THR A 223 20.74 9.12 -22.04
C THR A 223 20.05 10.47 -21.80
N ILE A 224 19.51 11.10 -22.85
CA ILE A 224 18.71 12.32 -22.70
C ILE A 224 17.50 12.05 -21.80
N GLY A 225 16.78 10.94 -22.03
CA GLY A 225 15.67 10.53 -21.19
C GLY A 225 16.08 10.30 -19.74
N ALA A 226 17.19 9.60 -19.52
CA ALA A 226 17.74 9.37 -18.17
C ALA A 226 18.10 10.69 -17.47
N LEU A 227 18.66 11.65 -18.19
CA LEU A 227 18.98 12.97 -17.67
C LEU A 227 17.71 13.74 -17.26
N VAL A 228 16.67 13.72 -18.11
CA VAL A 228 15.36 14.32 -17.78
C VAL A 228 14.77 13.63 -16.55
N CYS A 229 14.79 12.31 -16.48
CA CYS A 229 14.34 11.55 -15.32
C CYS A 229 15.10 11.98 -14.06
N PHE A 230 16.42 12.03 -14.12
CA PHE A 230 17.27 12.45 -13.00
C PHE A 230 16.91 13.85 -12.50
N VAL A 231 16.77 14.83 -13.40
CA VAL A 231 16.38 16.21 -13.02
C VAL A 231 15.00 16.23 -12.36
N LEU A 232 14.03 15.50 -12.90
CA LEU A 232 12.68 15.46 -12.35
C LEU A 232 12.59 14.71 -11.01
N VAL A 233 13.44 13.70 -10.79
CA VAL A 233 13.48 12.91 -9.53
C VAL A 233 14.38 13.59 -8.49
N ALA A 234 15.29 14.46 -8.88
CA ALA A 234 16.26 15.10 -7.99
C ALA A 234 15.64 15.74 -6.73
N PRO A 235 14.53 16.49 -6.78
CA PRO A 235 13.94 17.08 -5.57
C PRO A 235 13.56 16.01 -4.53
N MET A 236 13.03 14.88 -4.98
CA MET A 236 12.68 13.74 -4.13
C MET A 236 13.94 13.07 -3.55
N ALA A 237 14.92 12.77 -4.40
CA ALA A 237 16.17 12.14 -3.97
C ALA A 237 16.95 13.01 -2.98
N VAL A 238 16.99 14.33 -3.20
CA VAL A 238 17.60 15.29 -2.28
C VAL A 238 16.84 15.34 -0.95
N GLY A 239 15.51 15.39 -0.98
CA GLY A 239 14.68 15.35 0.24
C GLY A 239 14.94 14.09 1.07
N MET A 240 15.02 12.94 0.43
CA MET A 240 15.37 11.67 1.09
C MET A 240 16.79 11.69 1.66
N ALA A 241 17.77 12.19 0.91
CA ALA A 241 19.15 12.27 1.37
C ALA A 241 19.30 13.20 2.58
N ILE A 242 18.59 14.33 2.59
CA ILE A 242 18.53 15.24 3.74
C ILE A 242 17.90 14.54 4.94
N ALA A 243 16.78 13.85 4.77
CA ALA A 243 16.13 13.09 5.83
C ALA A 243 17.07 12.02 6.43
N TRP A 244 17.83 11.31 5.59
CA TRP A 244 18.85 10.35 6.06
C TRP A 244 19.97 11.01 6.85
N LYS A 245 20.50 12.12 6.33
CA LYS A 245 21.57 12.85 7.02
C LYS A 245 21.16 13.31 8.43
N HIS A 246 19.90 13.62 8.62
CA HIS A 246 19.36 14.03 9.92
C HIS A 246 18.85 12.84 10.76
N GLY A 247 19.04 11.59 10.33
CA GLY A 247 18.58 10.41 11.05
C GLY A 247 17.06 10.27 11.15
N LEU A 248 16.32 10.98 10.27
CA LEU A 248 14.86 10.98 10.24
C LEU A 248 14.28 9.74 9.54
N VAL A 249 15.14 8.95 8.91
CA VAL A 249 14.81 7.67 8.28
C VAL A 249 15.87 6.64 8.62
N PRO A 250 15.50 5.37 8.68
CA PRO A 250 16.46 4.28 8.73
C PRO A 250 17.45 4.42 7.58
N GLY A 251 18.72 4.23 7.86
CA GLY A 251 19.79 4.31 6.84
C GLY A 251 19.52 3.42 5.64
N VAL A 252 20.28 3.62 4.57
CA VAL A 252 20.16 2.86 3.30
C VAL A 252 20.21 1.34 3.55
N ASN A 253 20.91 0.92 4.60
CA ASN A 253 21.00 -0.46 5.07
C ASN A 253 19.99 -0.80 6.18
N GLY A 254 19.09 0.10 6.52
CA GLY A 254 18.19 0.02 7.68
C GLY A 254 16.83 -0.60 7.40
N GLY A 255 16.60 -1.15 6.23
CA GLY A 255 15.68 -2.26 6.08
C GLY A 255 16.38 -3.40 6.79
N GLY A 256 16.02 -3.72 8.02
CA GLY A 256 16.69 -4.73 8.77
C GLY A 256 16.83 -6.02 7.98
N PRO A 257 17.73 -6.92 8.39
CA PRO A 257 17.86 -8.25 7.81
C PRO A 257 16.53 -9.00 7.71
N GLU A 258 15.53 -8.55 8.44
CA GLU A 258 14.16 -9.03 8.42
C GLU A 258 13.37 -8.66 7.15
N ALA A 259 13.66 -7.54 6.51
CA ALA A 259 13.01 -7.17 5.25
C ALA A 259 13.44 -8.10 4.11
N ALA A 260 14.71 -8.49 4.10
CA ALA A 260 15.22 -9.51 3.19
C ALA A 260 14.74 -10.93 3.56
N ASN A 261 14.17 -11.12 4.75
CA ASN A 261 13.68 -12.39 5.27
C ASN A 261 12.18 -12.60 5.08
N VAL A 262 11.46 -11.71 4.43
CA VAL A 262 10.12 -12.03 3.93
C VAL A 262 10.32 -12.99 2.75
N ASP A 263 10.55 -14.25 3.09
CA ASP A 263 10.59 -15.34 2.12
C ASP A 263 9.31 -15.27 1.30
N ALA A 264 9.47 -14.99 0.02
CA ALA A 264 8.45 -15.34 -0.94
C ALA A 264 8.46 -16.87 -0.98
N ASP A 265 7.60 -17.48 -0.18
CA ASP A 265 7.44 -18.91 -0.16
C ASP A 265 6.93 -19.33 -1.53
N LEU A 266 7.68 -20.19 -2.25
CA LEU A 266 7.20 -20.80 -3.49
C LEU A 266 5.86 -21.52 -3.27
N HIS A 267 5.55 -21.98 -2.05
CA HIS A 267 4.22 -22.44 -1.67
C HIS A 267 3.14 -21.36 -1.76
N GLY A 268 3.45 -20.12 -1.44
CA GLY A 268 2.53 -18.98 -1.62
C GLY A 268 2.24 -18.68 -3.10
N VAL A 269 3.14 -19.05 -4.01
CA VAL A 269 2.91 -18.99 -5.47
C VAL A 269 1.82 -19.96 -5.91
N TRP A 270 1.75 -21.16 -5.33
CA TRP A 270 0.88 -22.24 -5.79
C TRP A 270 -0.47 -22.30 -5.09
N LEU A 271 -0.56 -21.90 -3.83
CA LEU A 271 -1.72 -22.20 -2.98
C LEU A 271 -2.52 -20.99 -2.52
N MET A 272 -2.14 -19.75 -2.88
CA MET A 272 -2.75 -18.49 -2.38
C MET A 272 -2.88 -18.41 -0.85
N GLU A 273 -2.31 -19.35 -0.11
CA GLU A 273 -2.25 -19.29 1.34
C GLU A 273 -1.16 -18.30 1.77
N THR A 274 -1.59 -17.11 2.05
CA THR A 274 -0.88 -15.89 2.38
C THR A 274 -0.14 -15.97 3.72
N ARG A 275 0.81 -16.86 3.84
CA ARG A 275 1.78 -16.81 4.95
C ARG A 275 3.10 -16.12 4.58
N GLY A 276 3.27 -15.76 3.32
CA GLY A 276 4.37 -14.98 2.80
C GLY A 276 3.85 -13.96 1.78
N ALA A 277 4.69 -13.07 1.29
CA ALA A 277 4.32 -12.17 0.21
C ALA A 277 4.12 -13.00 -1.07
N PRO A 278 2.92 -13.05 -1.65
CA PRO A 278 2.67 -13.88 -2.81
C PRO A 278 3.42 -13.34 -4.01
N LEU A 279 4.17 -14.17 -4.70
CA LEU A 279 4.40 -13.96 -6.11
C LEU A 279 3.07 -14.25 -6.79
N LEU A 280 2.43 -13.20 -7.25
CA LEU A 280 1.08 -13.21 -7.77
C LEU A 280 1.00 -13.84 -9.18
N ILE A 281 1.68 -14.97 -9.35
CA ILE A 281 1.65 -15.73 -10.60
C ILE A 281 0.68 -16.88 -10.38
N GLN A 282 -0.52 -16.67 -10.81
CA GLN A 282 -1.59 -17.65 -10.75
C GLN A 282 -1.38 -18.74 -11.79
N PRO A 283 -1.91 -19.98 -11.58
CA PRO A 283 -1.70 -21.10 -12.48
C PRO A 283 -2.05 -20.81 -13.95
N ALA A 284 -3.15 -20.13 -14.24
CA ALA A 284 -3.53 -19.80 -15.61
C ALA A 284 -2.52 -18.86 -16.28
N TRP A 285 -2.02 -17.86 -15.53
CA TRP A 285 -0.95 -16.98 -16.00
C TRP A 285 0.33 -17.75 -16.27
N LEU A 286 0.71 -18.66 -15.37
CA LEU A 286 1.90 -19.50 -15.54
C LEU A 286 1.79 -20.39 -16.79
N VAL A 287 0.66 -21.08 -16.97
CA VAL A 287 0.42 -21.93 -18.14
C VAL A 287 0.47 -21.12 -19.43
N ALA A 288 -0.22 -19.97 -19.47
CA ALA A 288 -0.21 -19.10 -20.64
C ALA A 288 1.20 -18.60 -20.98
N ALA A 289 1.97 -18.19 -19.98
CA ALA A 289 3.33 -17.68 -20.17
C ALA A 289 4.33 -18.77 -20.59
N LEU A 290 4.30 -19.94 -19.98
CA LEU A 290 5.14 -21.07 -20.38
C LEU A 290 4.81 -21.50 -21.81
N THR A 291 3.53 -21.54 -22.16
CA THR A 291 3.10 -21.80 -23.54
C THR A 291 3.65 -20.74 -24.48
N GLY A 292 3.52 -19.46 -24.16
CA GLY A 292 4.06 -18.36 -24.96
C GLY A 292 5.58 -18.40 -25.11
N ALA A 293 6.29 -18.81 -24.07
CA ALA A 293 7.74 -18.99 -24.12
C ALA A 293 8.17 -20.04 -25.15
N VAL A 294 7.41 -21.15 -25.22
CA VAL A 294 7.68 -22.23 -26.16
C VAL A 294 7.28 -21.85 -27.60
N VAL A 295 6.04 -21.36 -27.78
CA VAL A 295 5.50 -21.12 -29.14
C VAL A 295 5.96 -19.81 -29.76
N GLY A 296 6.37 -18.81 -28.94
CA GLY A 296 6.85 -17.50 -29.38
C GLY A 296 8.27 -17.49 -29.96
N LYS A 297 8.92 -18.67 -30.09
CA LYS A 297 10.26 -18.80 -30.67
C LYS A 297 11.29 -17.88 -29.98
N ARG A 298 12.03 -17.08 -30.77
CA ARG A 298 13.05 -16.15 -30.24
C ARG A 298 12.43 -15.08 -29.34
N GLU A 299 11.31 -14.49 -29.71
CA GLU A 299 10.62 -13.47 -28.95
C GLU A 299 10.12 -14.03 -27.62
N GLY A 300 9.45 -15.18 -27.62
CA GLY A 300 8.99 -15.86 -26.42
C GLY A 300 10.14 -16.16 -25.44
N ARG A 301 11.29 -16.61 -25.97
CA ARG A 301 12.47 -16.88 -25.12
C ARG A 301 13.04 -15.62 -24.47
N VAL A 302 13.06 -14.49 -25.17
CA VAL A 302 13.54 -13.21 -24.60
C VAL A 302 12.59 -12.73 -23.51
N TRP A 303 11.28 -12.68 -23.79
CA TRP A 303 10.29 -12.29 -22.78
C TRP A 303 10.33 -13.20 -21.56
N PHE A 304 10.49 -14.52 -21.78
CA PHE A 304 10.60 -15.49 -20.69
C PHE A 304 11.86 -15.27 -19.86
N GLY A 305 13.01 -15.01 -20.48
CA GLY A 305 14.26 -14.71 -19.78
C GLY A 305 14.14 -13.45 -18.91
N ILE A 306 13.53 -12.38 -19.45
CA ILE A 306 13.26 -11.15 -18.68
C ILE A 306 12.31 -11.45 -17.51
N ALA A 307 11.20 -12.17 -17.77
CA ALA A 307 10.25 -12.55 -16.74
C ALA A 307 10.91 -13.37 -15.63
N LEU A 308 11.76 -14.34 -15.99
CA LEU A 308 12.45 -15.21 -15.05
C LEU A 308 13.39 -14.43 -14.13
N VAL A 309 14.22 -13.54 -14.69
CA VAL A 309 15.17 -12.73 -13.91
C VAL A 309 14.42 -11.80 -12.96
N LEU A 310 13.42 -11.08 -13.45
CA LEU A 310 12.63 -10.17 -12.61
C LEU A 310 11.85 -10.92 -11.54
N THR A 311 11.29 -12.08 -11.86
CA THR A 311 10.62 -12.96 -10.90
C THR A 311 11.60 -13.44 -9.83
N ALA A 312 12.82 -13.85 -10.24
CA ALA A 312 13.86 -14.27 -9.30
C ALA A 312 14.25 -13.16 -8.32
N ILE A 313 14.32 -11.90 -8.77
CA ILE A 313 14.51 -10.75 -7.88
C ILE A 313 13.32 -10.63 -6.91
N GLY A 314 12.08 -10.80 -7.41
CA GLY A 314 10.85 -10.74 -6.61
C GLY A 314 10.75 -11.79 -5.51
N LEU A 315 11.44 -12.93 -5.66
CA LEU A 315 11.52 -13.97 -4.64
C LEU A 315 12.33 -13.55 -3.40
N GLY A 316 13.09 -12.45 -3.46
CA GLY A 316 13.86 -11.94 -2.33
C GLY A 316 15.15 -12.74 -2.07
N ALA A 317 15.75 -12.51 -0.89
CA ALA A 317 17.09 -13.01 -0.58
C ALA A 317 17.16 -14.53 -0.40
N ARG A 318 16.08 -15.15 0.03
CA ARG A 318 16.07 -16.59 0.39
C ARG A 318 14.90 -17.31 -0.25
N LEU A 319 15.11 -18.55 -0.64
CA LEU A 319 14.15 -19.44 -1.27
C LEU A 319 13.84 -20.62 -0.35
N GLY A 320 12.67 -21.24 -0.52
CA GLY A 320 12.31 -22.49 0.14
C GLY A 320 12.28 -22.39 1.67
N GLY A 321 11.60 -21.38 2.20
CA GLY A 321 11.49 -21.19 3.65
C GLY A 321 12.83 -20.82 4.33
N GLY A 322 13.64 -20.02 3.66
CA GLY A 322 14.91 -19.52 4.19
C GLY A 322 16.12 -20.44 4.03
N ARG A 323 15.95 -21.58 3.35
CA ARG A 323 16.99 -22.62 3.27
C ARG A 323 18.04 -22.38 2.18
N ILE A 324 17.68 -21.70 1.10
CA ILE A 324 18.54 -21.53 -0.08
C ILE A 324 18.72 -20.04 -0.35
N MET A 325 19.97 -19.59 -0.48
CA MET A 325 20.27 -18.23 -0.93
C MET A 325 19.85 -18.07 -2.39
N ASN A 326 19.13 -17.00 -2.70
CA ASN A 326 18.77 -16.66 -4.07
C ASN A 326 20.01 -16.07 -4.78
N PRO A 327 20.58 -16.75 -5.80
CA PRO A 327 21.80 -16.27 -6.46
C PRO A 327 21.58 -14.94 -7.21
N VAL A 328 20.36 -14.67 -7.68
CA VAL A 328 20.05 -13.39 -8.35
C VAL A 328 20.01 -12.26 -7.32
N TRP A 329 19.44 -12.53 -6.15
CA TRP A 329 19.40 -11.53 -5.07
C TRP A 329 20.80 -11.22 -4.52
N SER A 330 21.71 -12.21 -4.45
CA SER A 330 23.08 -11.97 -4.00
C SER A 330 23.86 -11.01 -4.89
N VAL A 331 23.44 -10.82 -6.14
CA VAL A 331 24.02 -9.83 -7.07
C VAL A 331 23.36 -8.47 -6.96
N VAL A 332 22.04 -8.44 -6.77
CA VAL A 332 21.27 -7.17 -6.86
C VAL A 332 20.88 -6.61 -5.49
N GLY A 333 20.87 -7.43 -4.46
CA GLY A 333 20.37 -7.05 -3.12
C GLY A 333 21.19 -5.93 -2.45
N ASP A 334 22.48 -5.83 -2.78
CA ASP A 334 23.37 -4.77 -2.27
C ASP A 334 23.29 -3.46 -3.07
N LEU A 335 22.51 -3.44 -4.16
CA LEU A 335 22.31 -2.20 -4.91
C LEU A 335 21.61 -1.16 -4.01
N PRO A 336 22.01 0.11 -4.13
CA PRO A 336 21.38 1.19 -3.38
C PRO A 336 19.85 1.11 -3.45
N PHE A 337 19.18 1.34 -2.33
CA PHE A 337 17.72 1.28 -2.15
C PHE A 337 17.05 -0.10 -2.17
N LEU A 338 17.61 -1.15 -2.81
CA LEU A 338 17.04 -2.49 -2.72
C LEU A 338 17.15 -3.07 -1.30
N ALA A 339 18.19 -2.74 -0.58
CA ALA A 339 18.35 -3.08 0.84
C ALA A 339 17.20 -2.54 1.72
N ARG A 340 16.47 -1.51 1.28
CA ARG A 340 15.28 -0.96 1.97
C ARG A 340 13.96 -1.59 1.52
N LEU A 341 13.98 -2.47 0.56
CA LEU A 341 12.79 -3.10 0.01
C LEU A 341 12.29 -4.19 0.95
N TRP A 342 11.29 -3.88 1.76
CA TRP A 342 10.67 -4.81 2.70
C TRP A 342 9.95 -5.96 2.01
N PHE A 343 9.45 -5.71 0.80
CA PHE A 343 8.61 -6.65 0.05
C PHE A 343 9.12 -6.78 -1.38
N PRO A 344 10.13 -7.64 -1.63
CA PRO A 344 10.70 -7.85 -2.96
C PRO A 344 9.66 -8.21 -4.04
N TYR A 345 8.58 -8.93 -3.65
CA TYR A 345 7.48 -9.28 -4.56
C TYR A 345 6.85 -8.08 -5.28
N ARG A 346 7.02 -6.85 -4.76
CA ARG A 346 6.49 -5.62 -5.41
C ARG A 346 7.07 -5.37 -6.79
N ILE A 347 8.21 -6.00 -7.14
CA ILE A 347 8.74 -5.99 -8.50
C ILE A 347 7.76 -6.67 -9.50
N THR A 348 6.80 -7.47 -9.02
CA THR A 348 5.75 -8.09 -9.85
C THR A 348 5.00 -7.05 -10.67
N MET A 349 4.92 -5.80 -10.21
CA MET A 349 4.40 -4.69 -11.00
C MET A 349 4.99 -4.65 -12.42
N VAL A 350 6.30 -4.72 -12.55
CA VAL A 350 6.98 -4.69 -13.85
C VAL A 350 7.08 -6.08 -14.51
N VAL A 351 7.05 -7.14 -13.71
CA VAL A 351 7.01 -8.54 -14.18
C VAL A 351 5.74 -8.85 -14.96
N MET A 352 4.62 -8.21 -14.60
CA MET A 352 3.35 -8.42 -15.29
C MET A 352 3.40 -8.08 -16.79
N LEU A 353 4.30 -7.18 -17.23
CA LEU A 353 4.45 -6.90 -18.66
C LEU A 353 4.99 -8.10 -19.43
N PRO A 354 6.17 -8.65 -19.16
CA PRO A 354 6.64 -9.83 -19.88
C PRO A 354 5.70 -11.04 -19.75
N TRP A 355 5.00 -11.21 -18.62
CA TRP A 355 3.97 -12.24 -18.49
C TRP A 355 2.79 -12.02 -19.43
N THR A 356 2.30 -10.78 -19.55
CA THR A 356 1.24 -10.41 -20.50
C THR A 356 1.70 -10.65 -21.94
N MET A 357 2.94 -10.26 -22.30
CA MET A 357 3.49 -10.52 -23.63
C MET A 357 3.54 -12.00 -23.97
N LEU A 358 3.96 -12.83 -23.02
CA LEU A 358 3.98 -14.29 -23.18
C LEU A 358 2.57 -14.87 -23.35
N ALA A 359 1.60 -14.43 -22.55
CA ALA A 359 0.21 -14.85 -22.70
C ALA A 359 -0.38 -14.49 -24.07
N VAL A 360 -0.03 -13.31 -24.61
CA VAL A 360 -0.46 -12.89 -25.95
C VAL A 360 0.21 -13.75 -27.04
N LEU A 361 1.48 -14.13 -26.91
CA LEU A 361 2.13 -15.04 -27.85
C LEU A 361 1.47 -16.43 -27.86
N ALA A 362 1.06 -16.94 -26.69
CA ALA A 362 0.27 -18.16 -26.60
C ALA A 362 -1.08 -18.01 -27.31
N TRP A 363 -1.80 -16.92 -27.03
CA TRP A 363 -3.06 -16.59 -27.68
C TRP A 363 -2.92 -16.49 -29.19
N GLN A 364 -1.93 -15.78 -29.72
CA GLN A 364 -1.68 -15.65 -31.15
C GLN A 364 -1.51 -17.00 -31.83
N ARG A 365 -0.91 -17.97 -31.16
CA ARG A 365 -0.68 -19.31 -31.69
C ARG A 365 -1.92 -20.21 -31.69
N PHE A 366 -2.68 -20.18 -30.60
CA PHE A 366 -3.75 -21.15 -30.36
C PHE A 366 -5.17 -20.53 -30.45
N GLY A 367 -5.33 -19.27 -30.11
CA GLY A 367 -6.63 -18.62 -29.99
C GLY A 367 -7.04 -17.70 -31.14
N ARG A 368 -6.10 -17.32 -32.03
CA ARG A 368 -6.34 -16.30 -33.05
C ARG A 368 -7.44 -16.65 -34.07
N ARG A 369 -7.83 -17.92 -34.12
CA ARG A 369 -8.90 -18.40 -35.03
C ARG A 369 -10.27 -17.90 -34.62
N THR A 370 -10.49 -17.64 -33.33
CA THR A 370 -11.73 -17.05 -32.84
C THR A 370 -11.44 -15.98 -31.78
N PHE A 371 -11.94 -14.77 -31.99
CA PHE A 371 -11.85 -13.68 -31.00
C PHE A 371 -12.44 -14.11 -29.64
N VAL A 372 -13.45 -14.96 -29.66
CA VAL A 372 -14.08 -15.54 -28.47
C VAL A 372 -13.10 -16.31 -27.59
N ALA A 373 -12.18 -17.10 -28.19
CA ALA A 373 -11.18 -17.83 -27.40
C ALA A 373 -10.19 -16.89 -26.70
N GLY A 374 -9.82 -15.76 -27.33
CA GLY A 374 -8.96 -14.76 -26.71
C GLY A 374 -9.67 -13.99 -25.59
N LEU A 375 -10.92 -13.65 -25.80
CA LEU A 375 -11.74 -13.04 -24.77
C LEU A 375 -11.94 -14.01 -23.60
N PHE A 376 -12.16 -15.29 -23.87
CA PHE A 376 -12.25 -16.33 -22.85
C PHE A 376 -10.95 -16.47 -22.06
N LEU A 377 -9.79 -16.44 -22.73
CA LEU A 377 -8.50 -16.42 -22.05
C LEU A 377 -8.36 -15.19 -21.16
N ALA A 378 -8.64 -13.99 -21.66
CA ALA A 378 -8.58 -12.76 -20.87
C ALA A 378 -9.52 -12.82 -19.65
N LEU A 379 -10.74 -13.31 -19.85
CA LEU A 379 -11.73 -13.49 -18.76
C LEU A 379 -11.29 -14.56 -17.76
N SER A 380 -10.64 -15.64 -18.21
CA SER A 380 -10.11 -16.67 -17.32
C SER A 380 -8.96 -16.15 -16.48
N LEU A 381 -8.03 -15.41 -17.08
CA LEU A 381 -6.92 -14.76 -16.36
C LEU A 381 -7.45 -13.72 -15.36
N THR A 382 -8.47 -12.95 -15.76
CA THR A 382 -9.14 -12.00 -14.89
C THR A 382 -9.91 -12.68 -13.77
N GLY A 383 -10.68 -13.73 -14.08
CA GLY A 383 -11.45 -14.50 -13.11
C GLY A 383 -10.58 -15.14 -12.05
N GLU A 384 -9.42 -15.66 -12.43
CA GLU A 384 -8.44 -16.18 -11.49
C GLU A 384 -7.88 -15.06 -10.59
N ALA A 385 -7.60 -13.88 -11.14
CA ALA A 385 -7.17 -12.73 -10.37
C ALA A 385 -8.22 -12.29 -9.34
N PHE A 386 -9.49 -12.42 -9.68
CA PHE A 386 -10.62 -12.05 -8.80
C PHE A 386 -11.08 -13.16 -7.87
N SER A 387 -10.53 -14.36 -7.92
CA SER A 387 -11.01 -15.47 -7.09
C SER A 387 -10.89 -15.11 -5.59
N GLY A 388 -12.02 -14.91 -4.94
CA GLY A 388 -12.14 -14.58 -3.52
C GLY A 388 -11.97 -13.10 -3.15
N THR A 389 -11.76 -12.21 -4.11
CA THR A 389 -11.52 -10.77 -3.83
C THR A 389 -12.32 -9.82 -4.72
N PHE A 390 -13.15 -10.35 -5.61
CA PHE A 390 -14.00 -9.54 -6.47
C PHE A 390 -15.49 -9.65 -6.04
N PRO A 391 -16.20 -8.55 -5.93
CA PRO A 391 -15.76 -7.15 -6.04
C PRO A 391 -14.76 -6.77 -4.93
N PHE A 392 -14.01 -5.66 -5.09
CA PHE A 392 -13.03 -5.25 -4.09
C PHE A 392 -13.66 -5.05 -2.72
N ASN A 393 -12.99 -5.59 -1.71
CA ASN A 393 -13.36 -5.30 -0.33
C ASN A 393 -13.26 -3.80 -0.06
N HIS A 394 -14.02 -3.33 0.92
CA HIS A 394 -14.02 -1.93 1.32
C HIS A 394 -14.18 -1.81 2.84
N LYS A 395 -13.75 -0.67 3.39
CA LYS A 395 -13.83 -0.37 4.82
C LYS A 395 -14.48 0.98 5.05
N ASP A 396 -15.22 1.06 6.16
CA ASP A 396 -15.72 2.32 6.68
C ASP A 396 -14.56 3.21 7.13
N ALA A 397 -14.56 4.46 6.66
CA ALA A 397 -13.59 5.50 7.00
C ALA A 397 -14.20 6.60 7.90
N ALA A 398 -15.47 6.48 8.28
CA ALA A 398 -16.15 7.48 9.07
C ALA A 398 -15.56 7.58 10.49
N CYS A 399 -15.29 8.81 10.91
CA CYS A 399 -14.87 9.08 12.28
C CYS A 399 -16.07 8.98 13.22
N PRO A 400 -15.99 8.23 14.32
CA PRO A 400 -17.06 8.15 15.29
C PRO A 400 -17.44 9.52 15.85
N PRO A 401 -18.75 9.81 16.01
CA PRO A 401 -19.22 11.10 16.51
C PRO A 401 -18.64 11.48 17.87
N LEU A 402 -18.40 10.51 18.75
CA LEU A 402 -17.76 10.71 20.06
C LEU A 402 -16.37 11.37 19.90
N VAL A 403 -15.56 10.90 18.94
CA VAL A 403 -14.23 11.46 18.66
C VAL A 403 -14.34 12.85 18.05
N LEU A 404 -15.28 13.04 17.11
CA LEU A 404 -15.54 14.34 16.47
C LEU A 404 -15.98 15.39 17.48
N ASN A 405 -16.83 15.03 18.46
CA ASN A 405 -17.28 15.94 19.51
C ASN A 405 -16.12 16.36 20.40
N ALA A 406 -15.30 15.42 20.86
CA ALA A 406 -14.10 15.72 21.67
C ALA A 406 -13.11 16.61 20.90
N ALA A 407 -12.94 16.39 19.63
CA ALA A 407 -12.00 17.14 18.80
C ALA A 407 -12.42 18.61 18.54
N LYS A 408 -13.64 19.02 18.87
CA LYS A 408 -14.02 20.44 18.88
C LYS A 408 -13.17 21.24 19.88
N GLU A 409 -12.77 20.60 20.96
CA GLU A 409 -11.86 21.15 21.95
C GLU A 409 -10.40 20.90 21.57
N PRO A 410 -9.47 21.84 21.88
CA PRO A 410 -8.05 21.65 21.59
C PRO A 410 -7.43 20.55 22.46
N GLY A 411 -6.45 19.85 21.92
CA GLY A 411 -5.67 18.84 22.64
C GLY A 411 -5.20 17.71 21.74
N MET A 412 -4.15 17.03 22.18
CA MET A 412 -3.58 15.86 21.52
C MET A 412 -4.29 14.59 21.99
N PHE A 413 -4.47 13.65 21.05
CA PHE A 413 -5.01 12.32 21.36
C PHE A 413 -3.89 11.30 21.63
N LEU A 414 -4.02 10.55 22.71
CA LEU A 414 -3.32 9.28 22.94
C LEU A 414 -4.31 8.14 22.71
N VAL A 415 -4.06 7.32 21.71
CA VAL A 415 -4.91 6.18 21.35
C VAL A 415 -4.36 4.91 21.99
N LEU A 416 -5.22 4.14 22.63
CA LEU A 416 -4.90 2.90 23.33
C LEU A 416 -5.71 1.73 22.74
N PRO A 417 -5.14 0.52 22.70
CA PRO A 417 -3.73 0.20 22.92
C PRO A 417 -2.85 0.81 21.81
N GLY A 418 -1.64 1.26 22.18
CA GLY A 418 -0.68 1.82 21.23
C GLY A 418 0.01 0.76 20.35
N GLY A 419 0.75 1.21 19.33
CA GLY A 419 1.55 0.34 18.45
C GLY A 419 0.78 -0.33 17.32
N ILE A 420 -0.50 0.00 17.12
CA ILE A 420 -1.35 -0.61 16.10
C ILE A 420 -1.76 0.46 15.08
N GLN A 421 -1.40 0.24 13.81
CA GLN A 421 -2.01 1.01 12.72
C GLN A 421 -3.50 0.67 12.67
N SER A 422 -4.34 1.69 12.73
CA SER A 422 -5.78 1.52 12.79
C SER A 422 -6.50 2.57 11.96
N ASP A 423 -7.81 2.40 11.82
CA ASP A 423 -8.75 3.34 11.23
C ASP A 423 -8.69 4.75 11.84
N VAL A 424 -8.12 4.91 13.05
CA VAL A 424 -7.86 6.23 13.66
C VAL A 424 -7.04 7.14 12.74
N LEU A 425 -6.19 6.59 11.88
CA LEU A 425 -5.48 7.38 10.86
C LEU A 425 -6.47 8.03 9.87
N LEU A 426 -7.51 7.29 9.43
CA LEU A 426 -8.55 7.86 8.59
C LEU A 426 -9.46 8.83 9.36
N TRP A 427 -9.79 8.52 10.62
CA TRP A 427 -10.56 9.42 11.46
C TRP A 427 -9.85 10.75 11.63
N GLN A 428 -8.50 10.76 11.72
CA GLN A 428 -7.73 12.00 11.82
C GLN A 428 -7.93 12.93 10.63
N THR A 429 -8.24 12.41 9.44
CA THR A 429 -8.58 13.26 8.28
C THR A 429 -9.82 14.13 8.54
N GLN A 430 -10.66 13.75 9.50
CA GLN A 430 -11.88 14.42 9.88
C GLN A 430 -11.72 15.23 11.16
N PHE A 431 -11.18 14.64 12.23
CA PHE A 431 -11.00 15.35 13.50
C PHE A 431 -9.77 16.28 13.55
N GLN A 432 -8.79 16.11 12.69
CA GLN A 432 -7.66 17.02 12.42
C GLN A 432 -6.87 17.49 13.67
N ARG A 433 -6.80 16.67 14.71
CA ARG A 433 -6.01 16.96 15.92
C ARG A 433 -4.74 16.12 15.95
N PRO A 434 -3.67 16.64 16.58
CA PRO A 434 -2.44 15.89 16.77
C PRO A 434 -2.66 14.58 17.53
N MET A 435 -1.90 13.55 17.20
CA MET A 435 -1.82 12.30 17.93
C MET A 435 -0.43 12.10 18.52
N PHE A 436 -0.37 11.52 19.72
CA PHE A 436 0.90 11.19 20.36
C PHE A 436 1.71 10.16 19.55
N ALA A 437 1.02 9.25 18.91
CA ALA A 437 1.59 8.26 17.99
C ALA A 437 1.16 8.55 16.54
N GLY A 438 1.27 7.57 15.64
CA GLY A 438 0.84 7.73 14.26
C GLY A 438 1.32 6.64 13.32
N MET A 439 1.36 6.95 12.04
CA MET A 439 1.81 6.02 11.01
C MET A 439 3.24 5.55 11.28
N GLY A 440 3.45 4.22 11.32
CA GLY A 440 4.75 3.61 11.60
C GLY A 440 5.04 3.43 13.09
N GLU A 441 4.07 3.63 13.99
CA GLU A 441 4.28 3.39 15.43
C GLU A 441 4.68 1.95 15.75
N SER A 442 4.22 0.98 14.98
CA SER A 442 4.58 -0.43 15.13
C SER A 442 6.03 -0.75 14.79
N ALA A 443 6.75 0.18 14.15
CA ALA A 443 8.13 -0.03 13.68
C ALA A 443 9.07 1.04 14.27
N PRO A 444 9.82 0.73 15.34
CA PRO A 444 10.69 1.69 16.04
C PRO A 444 11.69 2.43 15.14
N ALA A 445 12.11 1.80 14.05
CA ALA A 445 13.00 2.41 13.07
C ALA A 445 12.41 3.68 12.41
N PHE A 446 11.10 3.86 12.45
CA PHE A 446 10.42 5.03 11.88
C PHE A 446 10.04 6.10 12.91
N TRP A 447 10.43 5.91 14.18
CA TRP A 447 10.11 6.88 15.21
C TRP A 447 11.00 8.11 15.13
N PRO A 448 10.44 9.32 15.29
CA PRO A 448 11.25 10.49 15.60
C PRO A 448 12.01 10.27 16.91
N SER A 449 13.24 10.76 16.97
CA SER A 449 14.12 10.57 18.15
C SER A 449 13.49 11.06 19.47
N GLY A 450 12.78 12.18 19.40
CA GLY A 450 12.08 12.72 20.57
C GLY A 450 10.92 11.84 21.03
N TYR A 451 10.22 11.18 20.11
CA TYR A 451 9.12 10.28 20.44
C TYR A 451 9.59 9.05 21.24
N ALA A 452 10.73 8.45 20.83
CA ALA A 452 11.28 7.31 21.55
C ALA A 452 11.49 7.62 23.05
N ASN A 453 12.05 8.80 23.37
CA ASN A 453 12.24 9.23 24.74
C ASN A 453 10.90 9.47 25.47
N ARG A 454 9.91 10.13 24.83
CA ARG A 454 8.62 10.41 25.44
C ARG A 454 7.78 9.17 25.69
N ARG A 455 7.90 8.15 24.85
CA ARG A 455 7.22 6.88 25.04
C ARG A 455 7.65 6.15 26.32
N HIS A 456 8.87 6.41 26.81
CA HIS A 456 9.36 5.89 28.08
C HIS A 456 8.86 6.67 29.32
N ASN A 457 8.08 7.74 29.12
CA ASN A 457 7.40 8.42 30.24
C ASN A 457 6.57 7.41 31.04
N SER A 458 6.67 7.45 32.37
CA SER A 458 6.02 6.47 33.25
C SER A 458 4.50 6.43 33.10
N TRP A 459 3.86 7.58 32.84
CA TRP A 459 2.43 7.68 32.59
C TRP A 459 2.04 7.04 31.27
N ILE A 460 2.77 7.32 30.18
CA ILE A 460 2.51 6.71 28.87
C ILE A 460 2.65 5.19 28.96
N LYS A 461 3.71 4.73 29.62
CA LYS A 461 3.96 3.30 29.83
C LYS A 461 2.83 2.65 30.64
N ALA A 462 2.45 3.24 31.76
CA ALA A 462 1.36 2.73 32.60
C ALA A 462 0.03 2.63 31.83
N LEU A 463 -0.34 3.65 31.03
CA LEU A 463 -1.56 3.63 30.22
C LEU A 463 -1.52 2.57 29.12
N GLN A 464 -0.37 2.42 28.44
CA GLN A 464 -0.20 1.39 27.40
C GLN A 464 -0.24 -0.03 28.00
N GLU A 465 0.43 -0.27 29.12
CA GLU A 465 0.40 -1.56 29.81
C GLU A 465 -0.99 -1.89 30.32
N SER A 466 -1.70 -0.93 30.93
CA SER A 466 -3.08 -1.11 31.42
C SER A 466 -4.04 -1.48 30.30
N SER A 467 -3.83 -0.97 29.08
CA SER A 467 -4.67 -1.28 27.92
C SER A 467 -4.28 -2.57 27.22
N ALA A 468 -2.97 -2.83 27.06
CA ALA A 468 -2.48 -3.98 26.29
C ALA A 468 -2.34 -5.26 27.12
N SER A 469 -2.07 -5.16 28.42
CA SER A 469 -1.80 -6.29 29.30
C SER A 469 -2.47 -6.16 30.68
N PRO A 470 -3.79 -6.00 30.77
CA PRO A 470 -4.48 -5.65 32.01
C PRO A 470 -4.42 -6.73 33.11
N ASN A 471 -3.91 -7.90 32.83
CA ASN A 471 -3.71 -8.98 33.81
C ASN A 471 -2.32 -8.99 34.46
N ARG A 472 -1.40 -8.14 33.99
CA ARG A 472 -0.07 -8.03 34.58
C ARG A 472 -0.07 -6.94 35.67
N PRO A 473 0.71 -7.12 36.75
CA PRO A 473 0.92 -6.03 37.69
C PRO A 473 1.62 -4.88 36.96
N HIS A 474 1.08 -3.67 37.11
CA HIS A 474 1.64 -2.48 36.49
C HIS A 474 2.42 -1.69 37.53
N VAL A 475 3.51 -1.09 37.10
CA VAL A 475 4.24 -0.12 37.93
C VAL A 475 3.40 1.17 37.95
N ALA A 476 3.08 1.65 39.13
CA ALA A 476 2.40 2.93 39.25
C ALA A 476 3.25 4.04 38.63
N PRO A 477 2.64 4.97 37.87
CA PRO A 477 3.39 6.06 37.27
C PRO A 477 3.98 6.97 38.36
N THR A 478 5.15 7.53 38.09
CA THR A 478 5.78 8.49 38.98
C THR A 478 5.21 9.90 38.75
N GLY A 479 4.97 10.62 39.83
CA GLY A 479 4.36 11.96 39.79
C GLY A 479 2.85 11.94 39.53
N ASP A 480 2.30 13.10 39.22
CA ASP A 480 0.87 13.24 38.95
C ASP A 480 0.54 13.23 37.44
N LYS A 481 -0.76 13.20 37.13
CA LYS A 481 -1.24 13.18 35.75
C LYS A 481 -0.95 14.45 34.94
N SER A 482 -0.45 15.52 35.58
CA SER A 482 -0.03 16.75 34.88
C SER A 482 1.10 16.48 33.90
N ALA A 483 1.87 15.40 34.08
CA ALA A 483 2.87 14.95 33.14
C ALA A 483 2.28 14.67 31.75
N LEU A 484 1.03 14.21 31.62
CA LEU A 484 0.34 14.03 30.36
C LEU A 484 0.02 15.37 29.70
N THR A 485 -0.45 16.35 30.47
CA THR A 485 -0.76 17.69 29.98
C THR A 485 0.50 18.46 29.56
N GLN A 486 1.63 18.24 30.24
CA GLN A 486 2.93 18.79 29.84
C GLN A 486 3.40 18.22 28.49
N LEU A 487 3.02 16.99 28.16
CA LEU A 487 3.22 16.40 26.83
C LEU A 487 2.20 16.91 25.80
N GLY A 488 1.22 17.71 26.19
CA GLY A 488 0.13 18.20 25.34
C GLY A 488 -1.04 17.21 25.19
N ILE A 489 -1.01 16.07 25.89
CA ILE A 489 -2.07 15.05 25.84
C ILE A 489 -3.24 15.53 26.69
N ARG A 490 -4.39 15.71 26.05
CA ARG A 490 -5.66 15.97 26.71
C ARG A 490 -6.58 14.76 26.64
N TRP A 491 -6.61 14.08 25.50
CA TRP A 491 -7.55 13.02 25.21
C TRP A 491 -6.88 11.65 25.27
N VAL A 492 -7.40 10.76 26.09
CA VAL A 492 -7.02 9.35 26.09
C VAL A 492 -8.18 8.55 25.55
N LEU A 493 -8.01 7.94 24.38
CA LEU A 493 -9.03 7.18 23.66
C LEU A 493 -8.72 5.69 23.74
N LEU A 494 -9.57 4.91 24.37
CA LEU A 494 -9.48 3.45 24.40
C LEU A 494 -10.33 2.82 23.30
N ARG A 495 -9.70 2.01 22.47
CA ARG A 495 -10.31 1.17 21.45
C ARG A 495 -10.60 -0.21 22.03
N ARG A 496 -11.82 -0.41 22.53
CA ARG A 496 -12.27 -1.69 23.14
C ARG A 496 -12.30 -2.81 22.10
N ASP A 497 -12.75 -2.50 20.88
CA ASP A 497 -12.81 -3.42 19.77
C ASP A 497 -11.43 -4.03 19.44
N LEU A 498 -10.36 -3.24 19.54
CA LEU A 498 -8.99 -3.73 19.33
C LEU A 498 -8.55 -4.65 20.48
N ILE A 499 -8.88 -4.32 21.72
CA ILE A 499 -8.58 -5.20 22.87
C ILE A 499 -9.27 -6.54 22.69
N ILE A 500 -10.56 -6.52 22.35
CA ILE A 500 -11.35 -7.72 22.11
C ILE A 500 -10.80 -8.52 20.91
N GLY A 501 -10.44 -7.86 19.81
CA GLY A 501 -9.87 -8.47 18.61
C GLY A 501 -8.51 -9.12 18.83
N ILE A 502 -7.58 -8.42 19.51
CA ILE A 502 -6.25 -8.97 19.83
C ILE A 502 -6.38 -10.30 20.60
N TRP A 503 -7.33 -10.39 21.49
CA TRP A 503 -7.52 -11.54 22.36
C TRP A 503 -8.26 -12.71 21.67
N ARG A 504 -9.12 -12.46 20.69
CA ARG A 504 -9.71 -13.53 19.87
C ARG A 504 -8.64 -14.35 19.15
N ASN A 505 -7.57 -13.72 18.73
CA ASN A 505 -6.44 -14.37 18.08
C ASN A 505 -5.59 -15.23 19.02
N GLU A 506 -5.47 -14.86 20.28
CA GLU A 506 -4.82 -15.72 21.29
C GLU A 506 -5.68 -16.94 21.63
N ARG A 507 -7.02 -16.80 21.58
CA ARG A 507 -7.97 -17.90 21.80
C ARG A 507 -7.82 -19.03 20.79
N SER A 508 -7.55 -18.74 19.53
CA SER A 508 -7.32 -19.74 18.49
C SER A 508 -6.10 -20.65 18.78
N ARG A 509 -5.26 -20.26 19.75
CA ARG A 509 -4.07 -20.99 20.19
C ARG A 509 -4.24 -21.80 21.49
N GLY A 510 -5.47 -22.04 21.95
CA GLY A 510 -5.76 -22.98 23.04
C GLY A 510 -6.19 -22.39 24.39
N GLY A 511 -6.38 -21.07 24.51
CA GLY A 511 -6.75 -20.40 25.78
C GLY A 511 -8.21 -19.99 25.84
N LYS A 512 -9.14 -20.90 26.19
CA LYS A 512 -10.59 -20.60 26.13
C LYS A 512 -11.13 -19.62 27.19
N ASP A 513 -10.55 -19.51 28.38
CA ASP A 513 -11.19 -18.81 29.52
C ASP A 513 -10.48 -17.51 29.98
N VAL A 514 -9.34 -17.18 29.44
CA VAL A 514 -8.52 -16.04 29.92
C VAL A 514 -9.07 -14.68 29.44
N LEU A 515 -10.10 -14.67 28.60
CA LEU A 515 -10.48 -13.50 27.77
C LEU A 515 -11.70 -12.72 28.29
N LYS A 516 -12.59 -13.36 29.02
CA LYS A 516 -13.77 -12.69 29.58
C LYS A 516 -13.36 -11.59 30.58
N GLY A 517 -13.78 -10.37 30.31
CA GLY A 517 -13.61 -9.24 31.23
C GLY A 517 -12.24 -8.53 31.18
N ARG A 518 -11.41 -8.75 30.17
CA ARG A 518 -10.13 -8.02 30.05
C ARG A 518 -10.32 -6.56 29.69
N ASP A 519 -11.28 -6.26 28.83
CA ASP A 519 -11.65 -4.87 28.55
C ASP A 519 -12.18 -4.17 29.81
N ALA A 520 -13.00 -4.85 30.62
CA ALA A 520 -13.47 -4.32 31.89
C ALA A 520 -12.31 -4.07 32.89
N LYS A 521 -11.31 -4.98 32.92
CA LYS A 521 -10.10 -4.75 33.73
C LYS A 521 -9.27 -3.58 33.24
N ALA A 522 -9.07 -3.48 31.90
CA ALA A 522 -8.38 -2.34 31.32
C ALA A 522 -9.08 -1.03 31.68
N ILE A 523 -10.41 -0.98 31.54
CA ILE A 523 -11.22 0.18 31.93
C ILE A 523 -11.03 0.50 33.40
N ALA A 524 -11.15 -0.49 34.30
CA ALA A 524 -10.98 -0.29 35.73
C ALA A 524 -9.59 0.26 36.09
N GLN A 525 -8.54 -0.26 35.46
CA GLN A 525 -7.18 0.26 35.66
C GLN A 525 -7.00 1.69 35.15
N LEU A 526 -7.55 1.98 33.97
CA LEU A 526 -7.50 3.32 33.41
C LEU A 526 -8.31 4.32 34.23
N ASN A 527 -9.44 3.90 34.81
CA ASN A 527 -10.21 4.73 35.74
C ASN A 527 -9.42 5.05 37.02
N VAL A 528 -8.64 4.10 37.54
CA VAL A 528 -7.74 4.37 38.68
C VAL A 528 -6.70 5.44 38.34
N LEU A 529 -6.16 5.40 37.10
CA LEU A 529 -5.13 6.33 36.65
C LEU A 529 -5.67 7.70 36.25
N LEU A 530 -6.79 7.73 35.52
CA LEU A 530 -7.30 8.95 34.87
C LEU A 530 -8.52 9.55 35.53
N GLY A 531 -9.23 8.78 36.36
CA GLY A 531 -10.56 9.12 36.90
C GLY A 531 -11.68 8.60 35.99
N GLU A 532 -12.90 9.10 36.22
CA GLU A 532 -14.06 8.68 35.40
C GLU A 532 -13.93 9.11 33.94
N PRO A 533 -14.40 8.26 33.00
CA PRO A 533 -14.41 8.63 31.59
C PRO A 533 -15.30 9.86 31.33
N ALA A 534 -14.93 10.63 30.34
CA ALA A 534 -15.67 11.80 29.87
C ALA A 534 -16.81 11.44 28.88
N ALA A 535 -16.64 10.33 28.13
CA ALA A 535 -17.64 9.83 27.18
C ALA A 535 -17.41 8.34 26.89
N ALA A 536 -18.47 7.62 26.56
CA ALA A 536 -18.38 6.21 26.19
C ALA A 536 -19.44 5.80 25.16
N ASP A 537 -19.06 4.90 24.25
CA ASP A 537 -19.97 4.09 23.45
C ASP A 537 -19.57 2.60 23.56
N GLN A 538 -20.18 1.74 22.76
CA GLN A 538 -19.89 0.30 22.79
C GLN A 538 -18.44 -0.05 22.36
N ARG A 539 -17.82 0.77 21.52
CA ARG A 539 -16.51 0.51 20.91
C ARG A 539 -15.39 1.36 21.48
N LEU A 540 -15.72 2.54 21.98
CA LEU A 540 -14.78 3.59 22.37
C LEU A 540 -15.06 4.10 23.78
N ILE A 541 -14.00 4.39 24.52
CA ILE A 541 -14.08 5.11 25.78
C ILE A 541 -13.06 6.24 25.75
N LEU A 542 -13.49 7.42 26.19
CA LEU A 542 -12.70 8.64 26.16
C LEU A 542 -12.55 9.24 27.55
N TRP A 543 -11.33 9.59 27.92
CA TRP A 543 -11.01 10.37 29.12
C TRP A 543 -10.52 11.77 28.73
N ASP A 544 -10.98 12.78 29.42
CA ASP A 544 -10.38 14.13 29.45
C ASP A 544 -9.39 14.21 30.61
N VAL A 545 -8.10 14.28 30.32
CA VAL A 545 -7.04 14.39 31.36
C VAL A 545 -7.22 15.64 32.24
N LEU A 546 -7.81 16.70 31.67
CA LEU A 546 -8.12 17.94 32.41
C LEU A 546 -9.37 17.82 33.30
N GLY A 547 -10.23 16.83 33.07
CA GLY A 547 -11.45 16.60 33.80
C GLY A 547 -12.52 17.71 33.67
N LYS A 548 -12.48 18.45 32.52
CA LYS A 548 -13.37 19.60 32.28
C LYS A 548 -14.46 19.31 31.26
N TYR A 549 -14.36 18.21 30.55
CA TYR A 549 -15.26 17.85 29.45
C TYR A 549 -16.09 16.63 29.83
N THR A 550 -17.37 16.70 29.52
CA THR A 550 -18.29 15.55 29.49
C THR A 550 -19.14 15.69 28.23
N ASP A 551 -19.36 14.61 27.51
CA ASP A 551 -20.19 14.62 26.32
C ASP A 551 -21.62 14.19 26.64
N PRO A 552 -22.61 15.09 26.59
CA PRO A 552 -23.98 14.74 26.90
C PRO A 552 -24.62 13.79 25.88
N ALA A 553 -24.10 13.73 24.67
CA ALA A 553 -24.55 12.80 23.64
C ALA A 553 -24.03 11.37 23.86
N PHE A 554 -22.93 11.24 24.61
CA PHE A 554 -22.27 9.96 24.90
C PHE A 554 -22.07 9.78 26.42
N PRO A 555 -23.16 9.77 27.23
CA PRO A 555 -23.05 9.64 28.68
C PRO A 555 -22.41 8.29 29.03
N VAL A 556 -21.61 8.31 30.09
CA VAL A 556 -20.99 7.11 30.63
C VAL A 556 -22.03 6.37 31.49
N THR A 557 -22.41 5.17 31.05
CA THR A 557 -23.36 4.31 31.76
C THR A 557 -22.75 2.94 32.02
N GLY A 558 -23.21 2.27 33.09
CA GLY A 558 -22.74 0.91 33.40
C GLY A 558 -22.94 -0.06 32.24
N GLU A 559 -24.02 0.09 31.46
CA GLU A 559 -24.29 -0.71 30.26
C GLU A 559 -23.23 -0.50 29.15
N LYS A 560 -22.83 0.75 28.91
CA LYS A 560 -21.78 1.06 27.92
C LYS A 560 -20.39 0.64 28.37
N LEU A 561 -20.16 0.55 29.66
CA LEU A 561 -18.92 0.03 30.25
C LEU A 561 -18.90 -1.49 30.34
N ALA A 562 -20.06 -2.15 30.30
CA ALA A 562 -20.15 -3.60 30.26
C ALA A 562 -19.52 -4.16 28.95
N THR A 563 -18.89 -5.33 29.04
CA THR A 563 -18.35 -6.01 27.85
C THR A 563 -19.49 -6.32 26.90
N PRO A 564 -19.47 -5.82 25.65
CA PRO A 564 -20.54 -6.08 24.70
C PRO A 564 -20.65 -7.59 24.41
N PRO A 565 -21.87 -8.12 24.18
CA PRO A 565 -22.01 -9.47 23.70
C PRO A 565 -21.25 -9.63 22.39
N LEU A 566 -20.54 -10.73 22.26
CA LEU A 566 -19.70 -11.01 21.10
C LEU A 566 -20.60 -11.55 19.97
N ASP A 567 -21.08 -10.69 19.09
CA ASP A 567 -21.72 -11.12 17.86
C ASP A 567 -20.68 -11.76 16.92
N GLU A 568 -21.03 -12.91 16.33
CA GLU A 568 -20.12 -13.64 15.45
C GLU A 568 -19.83 -12.91 14.13
N GLU A 569 -20.69 -11.96 13.74
CA GLU A 569 -20.57 -11.18 12.50
C GLU A 569 -19.57 -10.01 12.56
N ASP A 570 -19.25 -9.49 13.73
CA ASP A 570 -18.26 -8.43 13.93
C ASP A 570 -16.80 -8.96 13.86
N ARG A 571 -16.49 -9.79 12.89
CA ARG A 571 -15.10 -10.17 12.60
C ARG A 571 -14.43 -9.05 11.79
N PRO A 572 -13.63 -8.17 12.39
CA PRO A 572 -12.77 -7.33 11.55
C PRO A 572 -11.87 -8.25 10.74
N GLY A 573 -11.76 -7.99 9.44
CA GLY A 573 -10.82 -8.69 8.55
C GLY A 573 -9.34 -8.44 8.88
N PHE A 574 -9.08 -8.22 10.15
CA PHE A 574 -7.88 -7.71 10.80
C PHE A 574 -6.72 -8.70 10.91
N GLU A 575 -6.84 -9.93 10.42
CA GLU A 575 -6.26 -10.93 11.29
C GLU A 575 -5.05 -11.69 10.82
N ARG A 576 -4.67 -11.65 9.57
CA ARG A 576 -3.61 -12.59 9.17
C ARG A 576 -2.21 -11.98 9.00
N GLY A 577 -2.11 -10.67 8.80
CA GLY A 577 -0.83 -9.98 8.54
C GLY A 577 -0.08 -9.44 9.76
N MET A 578 -0.80 -8.96 10.79
CA MET A 578 -0.18 -8.19 11.90
C MET A 578 0.41 -9.02 13.04
N ILE A 579 -0.05 -10.23 13.27
CA ILE A 579 0.33 -11.02 14.46
C ILE A 579 1.81 -11.44 14.46
N ARG A 580 2.46 -11.44 13.31
CA ARG A 580 3.90 -11.79 13.22
C ARG A 580 4.85 -10.62 13.50
N MET A 581 4.42 -9.36 13.38
CA MET A 581 5.28 -8.20 13.66
C MET A 581 5.54 -7.98 15.17
N HIS A 582 4.74 -8.57 16.05
CA HIS A 582 4.90 -8.40 17.50
C HIS A 582 5.85 -9.38 18.20
N ARG A 583 6.46 -10.30 17.48
CA ARG A 583 7.52 -11.15 18.01
C ARG A 583 8.88 -10.69 17.51
N MET A 584 9.32 -9.51 17.94
CA MET A 584 10.75 -9.23 17.98
C MET A 584 11.33 -9.89 19.24
N PRO A 585 12.47 -10.58 19.18
CA PRO A 585 13.18 -11.04 20.37
C PRO A 585 13.58 -9.83 21.21
N GLU A 586 13.56 -10.02 22.53
CA GLU A 586 14.03 -9.07 23.54
C GLU A 586 15.50 -8.68 23.34
#